data_f314e4dfb623962d76d769919a9aa01d
#
_entry.id   f314e4dfb623962d76d769919a9aa01d
#
_cell.length_a   1.000
_cell.length_b   1.000
_cell.length_c   1.000
_cell.angle_alpha   90.00
_cell.angle_beta   90.00
_cell.angle_gamma   90.00
#
_symmetry.space_group_name_H-M   'P 1'
#
loop_
_entity.id
_entity.type
_entity.pdbx_description
1 polymer ?
#
loop_
_entity_poly.entity_id
_entity_poly.type
_entity_poly.pdbx_seq_one_letter_code
_entity_poly.pdbx_strand_id
1 'polypeptide(L)'
;MKKIYLSAVFFIALSAGAQNLNPTVSVTRDYEGKLMEVHKPSMAMFVPDSLHRFDLDFDYSVFANPYKGAYDFKPYVLEMRPDAEPYSGRKLYLKAGAGYQLRPMLDFVWEPQLKTPKFKMDVYASHHSYIGDYKNIAPNAKHKLASTGNTFGGYDLYSAAGVNGQADLNKATLSFDAGYKGIHTKFDDNASGYNAAEVSFRAKSENDAETYFFYDVAMKYHGANQGVGDGAVTGNRSLRMNDIDFNVTMGPVMHRYHRIVADFGVGLTYYSGALSTDVGTAYITPKYVLTKNRWRLHAGPKFSFNISDMDGADALNTNKGILIYPDVYIGFEAVRNYMNLYFKAEGGDYRNPYKDMKERFHFLLPYYGMSNNSVMQADFAFGFNGNICSRFRYDVRAGFRSFEAMPFDFVTGDSSTGTPLYSAGWTYNDGTAVYSDIKLQWESRDFVLDSKFTINDTRLKNSKNFDYICFEPAKVSGFISGKYNWKKRIFAGVSAEFASKRDGRVATYSKDGSGTVSVTMSDARIPGWMNLGVYAEFAFTRKLSFWLRGDNLLNADIQRIPLYTEGGIGATVGICLNL
;
A
#
# COMPACT_ATOMS: atom_id res chain seq x y z
N MET A 1 31.03 11.43 11.23
CA MET A 1 31.33 10.70 12.48
C MET A 1 30.73 11.32 13.74
N LYS A 2 30.77 12.63 13.98
CA LYS A 2 30.19 13.23 15.21
C LYS A 2 28.67 13.03 15.43
N LYS A 3 27.88 12.82 14.37
CA LYS A 3 26.41 12.61 14.49
C LYS A 3 26.01 11.18 14.86
N ILE A 4 26.86 10.20 14.65
CA ILE A 4 26.62 8.79 15.03
C ILE A 4 26.80 8.60 16.54
N TYR A 5 27.73 9.34 17.14
CA TYR A 5 27.94 9.29 18.59
C TYR A 5 26.77 9.90 19.40
N LEU A 6 26.05 10.87 18.82
CA LEU A 6 24.90 11.47 19.50
C LEU A 6 23.69 10.52 19.57
N SER A 7 23.49 9.69 18.55
CA SER A 7 22.44 8.65 18.54
C SER A 7 22.75 7.50 19.51
N ALA A 8 24.02 7.11 19.59
CA ALA A 8 24.47 6.07 20.53
C ALA A 8 24.37 6.53 21.99
N VAL A 9 24.66 7.80 22.27
CA VAL A 9 24.53 8.38 23.62
C VAL A 9 23.07 8.49 24.06
N PHE A 10 22.15 8.73 23.12
CA PHE A 10 20.72 8.76 23.43
C PHE A 10 20.16 7.38 23.82
N PHE A 11 20.65 6.30 23.17
CA PHE A 11 20.30 4.93 23.53
C PHE A 11 20.91 4.47 24.86
N ILE A 12 22.10 4.93 25.21
CA ILE A 12 22.77 4.60 26.46
C ILE A 12 22.15 5.37 27.65
N ALA A 13 21.66 6.59 27.41
CA ALA A 13 20.97 7.38 28.45
C ALA A 13 19.60 6.82 28.83
N LEU A 14 18.92 6.07 27.95
CA LEU A 14 17.68 5.38 28.25
C LEU A 14 17.86 4.10 29.07
N SER A 15 19.06 3.53 29.11
CA SER A 15 19.37 2.32 29.88
C SER A 15 19.82 2.59 31.32
N ALA A 16 20.13 3.84 31.68
CA ALA A 16 20.63 4.20 33.00
C ALA A 16 19.52 4.54 34.03
N GLY A 17 18.24 4.51 33.64
CA GLY A 17 17.08 4.85 34.49
C GLY A 17 16.36 3.68 35.16
N ALA A 18 16.81 2.44 34.97
CA ALA A 18 16.19 1.28 35.57
C ALA A 18 16.72 1.04 37.00
N GLN A 19 16.33 1.89 37.96
CA GLN A 19 16.50 1.58 39.38
C GLN A 19 15.38 0.65 39.85
N ASN A 20 15.83 -0.41 40.50
CA ASN A 20 15.09 -1.43 41.21
C ASN A 20 13.94 -0.86 42.07
N LEU A 21 12.71 -1.04 41.66
CA LEU A 21 11.53 -0.93 42.49
C LEU A 21 10.90 -2.32 42.59
N ASN A 22 11.32 -3.05 43.61
CA ASN A 22 10.73 -4.32 43.99
C ASN A 22 9.90 -4.11 45.29
N PRO A 23 8.60 -3.82 45.23
CA PRO A 23 7.74 -4.02 46.38
C PRO A 23 7.25 -5.46 46.34
N THR A 24 7.81 -6.29 47.21
CA THR A 24 7.30 -7.62 47.49
C THR A 24 5.98 -7.48 48.23
N VAL A 25 4.87 -7.59 47.55
CA VAL A 25 3.56 -7.78 48.17
C VAL A 25 3.19 -9.24 47.99
N SER A 26 3.31 -10.02 49.04
CA SER A 26 2.77 -11.38 49.07
C SER A 26 1.29 -11.30 49.44
N VAL A 27 0.42 -11.54 48.43
CA VAL A 27 -1.00 -11.78 48.68
C VAL A 27 -1.25 -13.27 48.45
N THR A 28 -1.35 -14.01 49.54
CA THR A 28 -1.88 -15.37 49.58
C THR A 28 -3.40 -15.30 49.46
N ARG A 29 -3.94 -15.61 48.33
CA ARG A 29 -5.34 -15.99 48.14
C ARG A 29 -5.38 -17.29 47.38
N ASP A 30 -6.06 -18.27 47.94
CA ASP A 30 -6.38 -19.51 47.22
C ASP A 30 -7.20 -19.19 46.00
N TYR A 31 -6.63 -19.50 44.81
CA TYR A 31 -7.28 -19.30 43.52
C TYR A 31 -7.87 -20.63 43.06
N GLU A 32 -9.17 -20.79 43.21
CA GLU A 32 -9.91 -21.83 42.49
C GLU A 32 -10.04 -21.41 41.04
N GLY A 33 -9.22 -22.01 40.18
CA GLY A 33 -9.25 -21.82 38.72
C GLY A 33 -10.48 -22.46 38.11
N LYS A 34 -11.54 -21.71 37.87
CA LYS A 34 -12.57 -22.12 36.89
C LYS A 34 -12.04 -21.91 35.50
N LEU A 35 -11.86 -23.02 34.75
CA LEU A 35 -11.65 -22.98 33.31
C LEU A 35 -12.86 -22.33 32.65
N MET A 36 -12.72 -21.07 32.25
CA MET A 36 -13.64 -20.50 31.27
C MET A 36 -13.29 -21.06 29.91
N GLU A 37 -14.19 -21.81 29.33
CA GLU A 37 -14.13 -22.19 27.92
C GLU A 37 -14.18 -20.92 27.08
N VAL A 38 -13.01 -20.49 26.62
CA VAL A 38 -12.93 -19.43 25.62
C VAL A 38 -13.22 -20.05 24.28
N HIS A 39 -14.44 -19.97 23.83
CA HIS A 39 -14.79 -20.26 22.45
C HIS A 39 -14.02 -19.29 21.55
N LYS A 40 -13.17 -19.82 20.68
CA LYS A 40 -12.57 -19.05 19.58
C LYS A 40 -13.73 -18.49 18.75
N PRO A 41 -13.91 -17.17 18.65
CA PRO A 41 -14.88 -16.64 17.70
C PRO A 41 -14.43 -17.00 16.30
N SER A 42 -15.36 -17.51 15.49
CA SER A 42 -15.16 -17.78 14.09
C SER A 42 -14.71 -16.50 13.37
N MET A 43 -13.78 -16.64 12.45
CA MET A 43 -13.19 -15.55 11.67
C MET A 43 -14.17 -15.07 10.58
N ALA A 44 -15.29 -14.50 10.98
CA ALA A 44 -16.02 -13.63 10.10
C ALA A 44 -15.41 -12.23 10.24
N MET A 45 -15.03 -11.62 9.14
CA MET A 45 -14.59 -10.23 9.09
C MET A 45 -15.81 -9.36 9.40
N PHE A 46 -16.14 -9.23 10.68
CA PHE A 46 -17.15 -8.32 11.14
C PHE A 46 -16.51 -7.00 11.48
N VAL A 47 -16.76 -6.05 10.66
CA VAL A 47 -16.49 -4.67 10.96
C VAL A 47 -17.67 -4.16 11.78
N PRO A 48 -17.48 -3.66 13.00
CA PRO A 48 -18.55 -3.00 13.72
C PRO A 48 -19.13 -1.88 12.86
N ASP A 49 -20.44 -1.85 12.74
CA ASP A 49 -21.21 -0.89 11.95
C ASP A 49 -20.78 0.58 12.13
N SER A 50 -20.27 0.91 13.31
CA SER A 50 -19.80 2.24 13.66
C SER A 50 -18.37 2.54 13.20
N LEU A 51 -17.51 1.52 13.04
CA LEU A 51 -16.13 1.68 12.62
C LEU A 51 -15.97 1.53 11.11
N HIS A 52 -16.76 0.67 10.48
CA HIS A 52 -16.75 0.51 9.02
C HIS A 52 -17.20 1.75 8.27
N ARG A 53 -18.07 2.55 8.84
CA ARG A 53 -18.52 3.79 8.20
C ARG A 53 -17.44 4.84 8.06
N PHE A 54 -16.33 4.67 8.80
CA PHE A 54 -15.14 5.49 8.67
C PHE A 54 -14.03 4.81 7.87
N ASP A 55 -14.14 3.49 7.68
CA ASP A 55 -13.12 2.68 7.02
C ASP A 55 -13.34 2.55 5.50
N LEU A 56 -14.28 3.30 4.98
CA LEU A 56 -14.27 3.62 3.56
C LEU A 56 -13.13 4.60 3.32
N ASP A 57 -12.08 4.06 3.55
CA ASP A 57 -10.77 4.14 3.10
C ASP A 57 -10.43 5.42 2.38
N PHE A 58 -9.88 6.23 3.18
CA PHE A 58 -8.79 6.99 2.66
C PHE A 58 -7.59 6.05 2.52
N ASP A 59 -7.57 5.21 1.49
CA ASP A 59 -6.34 4.59 1.08
C ASP A 59 -5.42 5.65 0.47
N TYR A 60 -5.03 6.58 1.30
CA TYR A 60 -3.92 7.48 1.05
C TYR A 60 -2.58 6.74 1.20
N SER A 61 -2.62 5.43 1.08
CA SER A 61 -1.47 4.54 1.14
C SER A 61 -0.53 4.69 -0.06
N VAL A 62 -0.82 5.63 -0.96
CA VAL A 62 0.08 5.99 -2.05
C VAL A 62 1.52 6.20 -1.56
N PHE A 63 1.70 6.75 -0.36
CA PHE A 63 3.02 6.85 0.28
C PHE A 63 3.32 5.77 1.30
N ALA A 64 2.31 5.04 1.76
CA ALA A 64 2.51 3.97 2.72
C ALA A 64 3.03 2.68 2.07
N ASN A 65 2.68 2.46 0.81
CA ASN A 65 3.20 1.38 -0.03
C ASN A 65 3.56 1.95 -1.40
N PRO A 66 4.63 2.74 -1.52
CA PRO A 66 5.02 3.28 -2.81
C PRO A 66 5.29 2.17 -3.82
N TYR A 67 5.56 0.94 -3.38
CA TYR A 67 5.88 -0.18 -4.25
C TYR A 67 5.32 -1.47 -3.69
N LYS A 68 4.19 -1.96 -4.20
CA LYS A 68 3.61 -3.25 -3.79
C LYS A 68 4.59 -4.42 -3.95
N GLY A 69 5.49 -4.34 -4.92
CA GLY A 69 6.53 -5.34 -5.14
C GLY A 69 7.65 -5.31 -4.10
N ALA A 70 8.08 -4.13 -3.65
CA ALA A 70 9.20 -3.96 -2.73
C ALA A 70 8.79 -3.76 -1.27
N TYR A 71 7.53 -3.46 -1.03
CA TYR A 71 7.05 -2.95 0.25
C TYR A 71 5.68 -3.49 0.64
N ASP A 72 5.45 -4.78 0.47
CA ASP A 72 4.32 -5.38 1.17
C ASP A 72 4.64 -5.43 2.66
N PHE A 73 4.48 -4.29 3.32
CA PHE A 73 4.46 -4.22 4.76
C PHE A 73 3.18 -4.87 5.24
N LYS A 74 3.24 -6.18 5.42
CA LYS A 74 2.31 -6.87 6.32
C LYS A 74 2.88 -6.73 7.73
N PRO A 75 2.47 -5.70 8.52
CA PRO A 75 2.85 -5.68 9.91
C PRO A 75 2.33 -6.99 10.49
N TYR A 76 3.15 -7.65 11.27
CA TYR A 76 2.69 -8.68 12.18
C TYR A 76 1.89 -7.98 13.28
N VAL A 77 0.79 -7.37 12.89
CA VAL A 77 -0.19 -6.87 13.83
C VAL A 77 -0.81 -8.14 14.42
N LEU A 78 -0.60 -8.37 15.69
CA LEU A 78 -1.53 -9.20 16.44
C LEU A 78 -2.89 -8.60 16.15
N GLU A 79 -3.68 -9.28 15.32
CA GLU A 79 -5.07 -8.89 15.04
C GLU A 79 -5.83 -8.98 16.35
N MET A 80 -5.80 -7.90 17.09
CA MET A 80 -6.70 -7.75 18.23
C MET A 80 -7.99 -7.22 17.65
N ARG A 81 -8.94 -8.11 17.57
CA ARG A 81 -10.29 -7.75 17.18
C ARG A 81 -10.93 -7.01 18.33
N PRO A 82 -11.56 -5.85 18.10
CA PRO A 82 -12.53 -5.32 19.04
C PRO A 82 -13.58 -6.41 19.30
N ASP A 83 -14.16 -6.44 20.48
CA ASP A 83 -15.28 -7.32 20.80
C ASP A 83 -16.31 -7.17 19.68
N ALA A 84 -16.50 -8.24 18.91
CA ALA A 84 -17.40 -8.23 17.78
C ALA A 84 -18.79 -7.84 18.28
N GLU A 85 -19.29 -6.68 17.87
CA GLU A 85 -20.72 -6.40 18.09
C GLU A 85 -21.51 -7.50 17.39
N PRO A 86 -22.57 -8.03 18.02
CA PRO A 86 -23.35 -9.10 17.42
C PRO A 86 -23.86 -8.66 16.05
N TYR A 87 -23.66 -9.52 15.06
CA TYR A 87 -24.11 -9.31 13.68
C TYR A 87 -25.54 -8.84 13.65
N SER A 88 -25.76 -7.63 13.13
CA SER A 88 -27.07 -7.00 13.11
C SER A 88 -28.01 -7.55 12.04
N GLY A 89 -27.55 -8.52 11.24
CA GLY A 89 -28.30 -9.10 10.13
C GLY A 89 -28.50 -8.16 8.93
N ARG A 90 -27.72 -7.08 8.87
CA ARG A 90 -27.79 -6.13 7.75
C ARG A 90 -27.08 -6.70 6.54
N LYS A 91 -27.72 -6.57 5.39
CA LYS A 91 -27.32 -7.25 4.16
C LYS A 91 -26.94 -6.30 3.04
N LEU A 92 -27.25 -5.03 3.21
CA LEU A 92 -27.02 -4.03 2.19
C LEU A 92 -26.43 -2.79 2.82
N TYR A 93 -25.29 -2.40 2.31
CA TYR A 93 -24.62 -1.15 2.60
C TYR A 93 -24.58 -0.31 1.32
N LEU A 94 -25.05 0.92 1.39
CA LEU A 94 -24.97 1.88 0.31
C LEU A 94 -24.56 3.22 0.88
N LYS A 95 -23.44 3.75 0.42
CA LYS A 95 -22.99 5.10 0.72
C LYS A 95 -22.86 5.87 -0.58
N ALA A 96 -23.62 6.96 -0.72
CA ALA A 96 -23.60 7.80 -1.90
C ALA A 96 -23.45 9.26 -1.52
N GLY A 97 -22.75 10.03 -2.34
CA GLY A 97 -22.57 11.44 -2.13
C GLY A 97 -22.05 12.17 -3.35
N ALA A 98 -22.11 13.49 -3.28
CA ALA A 98 -21.54 14.38 -4.28
C ALA A 98 -21.11 15.68 -3.60
N GLY A 99 -20.20 16.39 -4.22
CA GLY A 99 -19.65 17.57 -3.58
C GLY A 99 -19.18 18.65 -4.53
N TYR A 100 -18.66 19.70 -3.93
CA TYR A 100 -18.03 20.81 -4.64
C TYR A 100 -16.85 20.32 -5.47
N GLN A 101 -16.68 20.89 -6.67
CA GLN A 101 -15.78 20.42 -7.72
C GLN A 101 -16.13 19.00 -8.17
N LEU A 102 -17.39 18.75 -8.33
CA LEU A 102 -18.02 17.52 -8.80
C LEU A 102 -17.24 16.24 -8.43
N ARG A 103 -17.44 15.80 -7.18
CA ARG A 103 -16.82 14.58 -6.61
C ARG A 103 -17.90 13.54 -6.29
N PRO A 104 -18.53 12.92 -7.31
CA PRO A 104 -19.48 11.84 -7.07
C PRO A 104 -18.76 10.64 -6.46
N MET A 105 -19.43 10.02 -5.51
CA MET A 105 -18.96 8.89 -4.77
C MET A 105 -20.10 7.91 -4.54
N LEU A 106 -19.84 6.63 -4.76
CA LEU A 106 -20.77 5.53 -4.50
C LEU A 106 -19.98 4.34 -3.96
N ASP A 107 -20.39 3.83 -2.80
CA ASP A 107 -19.92 2.54 -2.29
C ASP A 107 -21.15 1.68 -2.00
N PHE A 108 -21.15 0.48 -2.53
CA PHE A 108 -22.24 -0.47 -2.43
C PHE A 108 -21.68 -1.84 -2.09
N VAL A 109 -22.27 -2.49 -1.09
CA VAL A 109 -22.00 -3.89 -0.73
C VAL A 109 -23.34 -4.57 -0.43
N TRP A 110 -23.55 -5.72 -1.01
CA TRP A 110 -24.72 -6.53 -0.78
C TRP A 110 -24.34 -7.97 -0.51
N GLU A 111 -24.75 -8.48 0.65
CA GLU A 111 -24.61 -9.86 1.08
C GLU A 111 -25.96 -10.59 0.93
N PRO A 112 -26.17 -11.38 -0.14
CA PRO A 112 -27.39 -12.17 -0.29
C PRO A 112 -27.43 -13.29 0.76
N GLN A 113 -28.58 -13.48 1.40
CA GLN A 113 -28.75 -14.63 2.29
C GLN A 113 -28.86 -15.91 1.48
N LEU A 114 -27.83 -16.70 1.54
CA LEU A 114 -27.82 -18.03 0.95
C LEU A 114 -28.34 -19.05 1.96
N LYS A 115 -29.07 -20.06 1.47
CA LYS A 115 -29.65 -21.11 2.32
C LYS A 115 -28.58 -22.00 2.97
N THR A 116 -27.38 -21.99 2.46
CA THR A 116 -26.24 -22.79 2.92
C THR A 116 -25.34 -21.98 3.83
N PRO A 117 -25.26 -22.26 5.15
CA PRO A 117 -24.45 -21.47 6.08
C PRO A 117 -22.94 -21.56 5.83
N LYS A 118 -22.51 -22.57 5.05
CA LYS A 118 -21.10 -22.78 4.69
C LYS A 118 -20.63 -21.96 3.49
N PHE A 119 -21.52 -21.29 2.79
CA PHE A 119 -21.20 -20.46 1.64
C PHE A 119 -21.63 -19.02 1.88
N LYS A 120 -20.69 -18.09 1.76
CA LYS A 120 -20.92 -16.65 1.86
C LYS A 120 -20.56 -16.02 0.52
N MET A 121 -21.30 -15.01 0.13
CA MET A 121 -21.08 -14.28 -1.12
C MET A 121 -21.43 -12.81 -0.92
N ASP A 122 -20.57 -11.94 -1.41
CA ASP A 122 -20.76 -10.49 -1.41
C ASP A 122 -20.68 -9.96 -2.83
N VAL A 123 -21.56 -9.04 -3.16
CA VAL A 123 -21.50 -8.23 -4.38
C VAL A 123 -21.10 -6.82 -3.97
N TYR A 124 -20.08 -6.27 -4.59
CA TYR A 124 -19.62 -4.93 -4.30
C TYR A 124 -19.53 -4.07 -5.56
N ALA A 125 -19.72 -2.77 -5.38
CA ALA A 125 -19.42 -1.77 -6.39
C ALA A 125 -18.94 -0.49 -5.71
N SER A 126 -17.94 0.15 -6.27
CA SER A 126 -17.44 1.43 -5.82
C SER A 126 -17.18 2.35 -7.00
N HIS A 127 -17.47 3.63 -6.81
CA HIS A 127 -17.16 4.69 -7.77
C HIS A 127 -16.71 5.93 -7.02
N HIS A 128 -15.50 6.40 -7.34
CA HIS A 128 -14.94 7.62 -6.79
C HIS A 128 -14.42 8.45 -7.94
N SER A 129 -14.80 9.72 -7.99
CA SER A 129 -14.38 10.56 -9.09
C SER A 129 -14.12 11.99 -8.67
N TYR A 130 -13.32 12.66 -9.46
CA TYR A 130 -13.09 14.08 -9.44
C TYR A 130 -13.21 14.61 -10.87
N ILE A 131 -14.05 15.63 -11.05
CA ILE A 131 -14.22 16.32 -12.32
C ILE A 131 -14.09 17.82 -12.02
N GLY A 132 -13.05 18.46 -12.53
CA GLY A 132 -12.78 19.85 -12.22
C GLY A 132 -11.45 20.35 -12.79
N ASP A 133 -10.99 21.45 -12.26
CA ASP A 133 -9.79 22.11 -12.72
C ASP A 133 -8.56 21.60 -11.98
N TYR A 134 -7.52 21.31 -12.75
CA TYR A 134 -6.18 20.96 -12.26
C TYR A 134 -5.25 22.17 -12.46
N LYS A 135 -4.34 22.37 -11.51
CA LYS A 135 -3.31 23.40 -11.63
C LYS A 135 -2.20 22.94 -12.56
N ASN A 136 -1.78 23.82 -13.45
CA ASN A 136 -0.59 23.58 -14.26
C ASN A 136 0.67 23.77 -13.40
N ILE A 137 1.47 22.72 -13.25
CA ILE A 137 2.69 22.70 -12.44
C ILE A 137 3.92 22.65 -13.34
N ALA A 138 4.87 23.52 -13.07
CA ALA A 138 6.15 23.57 -13.77
C ALA A 138 7.31 23.94 -12.84
N PRO A 139 8.57 23.65 -13.21
CA PRO A 139 9.73 24.17 -12.50
C PRO A 139 9.78 25.70 -12.57
N ASN A 140 9.95 26.36 -11.44
CA ASN A 140 10.11 27.81 -11.38
C ASN A 140 11.59 28.21 -11.25
N ALA A 141 11.88 29.50 -11.27
CA ALA A 141 13.25 30.05 -11.14
C ALA A 141 13.96 29.65 -9.83
N LYS A 142 13.25 29.16 -8.82
CA LYS A 142 13.79 28.65 -7.55
C LYS A 142 13.91 27.13 -7.54
N HIS A 143 13.86 26.49 -8.70
CA HIS A 143 13.88 25.04 -8.86
C HIS A 143 12.76 24.30 -8.10
N LYS A 144 11.61 24.91 -7.89
CA LYS A 144 10.44 24.29 -7.27
C LYS A 144 9.41 23.94 -8.32
N LEU A 145 8.85 22.73 -8.24
CA LEU A 145 7.63 22.38 -8.98
C LEU A 145 6.45 23.08 -8.32
N ALA A 146 5.98 24.15 -8.92
CA ALA A 146 4.92 24.99 -8.38
C ALA A 146 3.90 25.36 -9.46
N SER A 147 2.71 25.78 -9.03
CA SER A 147 1.67 26.26 -9.94
C SER A 147 2.15 27.44 -10.74
N THR A 148 1.90 27.41 -12.04
CA THR A 148 2.14 28.52 -12.97
C THR A 148 1.07 29.61 -12.88
N GLY A 149 -0.01 29.35 -12.12
CA GLY A 149 -1.20 30.20 -12.07
C GLY A 149 -2.29 29.82 -13.08
N ASN A 150 -1.95 28.99 -14.06
CA ASN A 150 -2.92 28.47 -15.03
C ASN A 150 -3.58 27.19 -14.53
N THR A 151 -4.81 26.96 -14.98
CA THR A 151 -5.57 25.72 -14.75
C THR A 151 -6.09 25.17 -16.06
N PHE A 152 -6.37 23.89 -16.09
CA PHE A 152 -7.03 23.21 -17.20
C PHE A 152 -8.05 22.22 -16.65
N GLY A 153 -9.15 22.02 -17.40
CA GLY A 153 -10.21 21.09 -17.03
C GLY A 153 -9.77 19.63 -17.24
N GLY A 154 -10.14 18.78 -16.31
CA GLY A 154 -9.85 17.36 -16.40
C GLY A 154 -10.75 16.50 -15.51
N TYR A 155 -10.51 15.20 -15.51
CA TYR A 155 -11.19 14.28 -14.63
C TYR A 155 -10.33 13.07 -14.25
N ASP A 156 -10.64 12.51 -13.10
CA ASP A 156 -10.16 11.23 -12.62
C ASP A 156 -11.36 10.41 -12.12
N LEU A 157 -11.69 9.33 -12.82
CA LEU A 157 -12.83 8.48 -12.54
C LEU A 157 -12.30 7.07 -12.21
N TYR A 158 -12.55 6.62 -11.01
CA TYR A 158 -12.25 5.26 -10.58
C TYR A 158 -13.55 4.50 -10.33
N SER A 159 -13.68 3.31 -10.91
CA SER A 159 -14.83 2.43 -10.72
C SER A 159 -14.35 1.00 -10.51
N ALA A 160 -14.93 0.31 -9.56
CA ALA A 160 -14.71 -1.11 -9.36
C ALA A 160 -16.05 -1.80 -9.04
N ALA A 161 -16.23 -3.00 -9.54
CA ALA A 161 -17.40 -3.82 -9.21
C ALA A 161 -17.03 -5.29 -9.29
N GLY A 162 -17.58 -6.10 -8.39
CA GLY A 162 -17.24 -7.52 -8.40
C GLY A 162 -18.09 -8.34 -7.44
N VAL A 163 -17.70 -9.60 -7.36
CA VAL A 163 -18.32 -10.61 -6.51
C VAL A 163 -17.23 -11.38 -5.78
N ASN A 164 -17.31 -11.40 -4.47
CA ASN A 164 -16.50 -12.24 -3.61
C ASN A 164 -17.31 -13.43 -3.13
N GLY A 165 -16.70 -14.59 -3.00
CA GLY A 165 -17.32 -15.75 -2.41
C GLY A 165 -16.36 -16.56 -1.56
N GLN A 166 -16.89 -17.14 -0.48
CA GLN A 166 -16.14 -18.04 0.41
C GLN A 166 -16.99 -19.27 0.71
N ALA A 167 -16.38 -20.43 0.56
CA ALA A 167 -16.96 -21.71 0.96
C ALA A 167 -16.13 -22.34 2.07
N ASP A 168 -16.73 -22.51 3.24
CA ASP A 168 -16.09 -23.17 4.38
C ASP A 168 -16.39 -24.66 4.34
N LEU A 169 -15.42 -25.45 3.91
CA LEU A 169 -15.45 -26.92 3.91
C LEU A 169 -14.91 -27.45 5.24
N ASN A 170 -15.18 -28.71 5.55
CA ASN A 170 -14.78 -29.27 6.85
C ASN A 170 -13.26 -29.22 7.15
N LYS A 171 -12.41 -29.19 6.11
CA LYS A 171 -10.95 -29.18 6.24
C LYS A 171 -10.25 -28.14 5.36
N ALA A 172 -11.02 -27.30 4.69
CA ALA A 172 -10.47 -26.28 3.78
C ALA A 172 -11.43 -25.10 3.64
N THR A 173 -10.87 -23.93 3.42
CA THR A 173 -11.60 -22.74 3.00
C THR A 173 -11.26 -22.43 1.55
N LEU A 174 -12.27 -22.34 0.70
CA LEU A 174 -12.17 -21.88 -0.68
C LEU A 174 -12.67 -20.46 -0.76
N SER A 175 -11.93 -19.57 -1.39
CA SER A 175 -12.37 -18.22 -1.67
C SER A 175 -12.14 -17.88 -3.14
N PHE A 176 -13.03 -17.11 -3.70
CA PHE A 176 -12.90 -16.56 -5.05
C PHE A 176 -13.31 -15.09 -5.05
N ASP A 177 -12.72 -14.36 -5.95
CA ASP A 177 -13.10 -12.99 -6.29
C ASP A 177 -13.08 -12.84 -7.79
N ALA A 178 -14.11 -12.18 -8.34
CA ALA A 178 -14.17 -11.82 -9.74
C ALA A 178 -14.70 -10.41 -9.86
N GLY A 179 -13.95 -9.52 -10.49
CA GLY A 179 -14.28 -8.12 -10.54
C GLY A 179 -13.82 -7.41 -11.81
N TYR A 180 -14.35 -6.24 -11.96
CA TYR A 180 -13.98 -5.25 -12.97
C TYR A 180 -13.42 -4.01 -12.28
N LYS A 181 -12.40 -3.40 -12.90
CA LYS A 181 -11.80 -2.13 -12.48
C LYS A 181 -11.64 -1.21 -13.69
N GLY A 182 -12.12 0.01 -13.57
CA GLY A 182 -11.99 1.05 -14.59
C GLY A 182 -11.33 2.30 -14.01
N ILE A 183 -10.32 2.83 -14.72
CA ILE A 183 -9.67 4.11 -14.41
C ILE A 183 -9.72 4.97 -15.67
N HIS A 184 -10.52 6.03 -15.66
CA HIS A 184 -10.66 6.93 -16.77
C HIS A 184 -10.18 8.31 -16.34
N THR A 185 -9.23 8.86 -17.10
CA THR A 185 -8.59 10.12 -16.76
C THR A 185 -8.53 11.05 -17.95
N LYS A 186 -8.61 12.33 -17.67
CA LYS A 186 -8.27 13.39 -18.61
C LYS A 186 -7.45 14.45 -17.89
N PHE A 187 -6.31 14.78 -18.45
CA PHE A 187 -5.43 15.82 -17.97
C PHE A 187 -4.99 16.65 -19.18
N ASP A 188 -5.45 17.90 -19.25
CA ASP A 188 -5.34 18.74 -20.43
C ASP A 188 -6.00 18.05 -21.64
N ASP A 189 -5.31 17.90 -22.75
CA ASP A 189 -5.81 17.22 -23.95
C ASP A 189 -5.61 15.68 -23.92
N ASN A 190 -4.89 15.17 -22.92
CA ASN A 190 -4.59 13.75 -22.82
C ASN A 190 -5.71 13.01 -22.05
N ALA A 191 -6.52 12.26 -22.79
CA ALA A 191 -7.51 11.36 -22.23
C ALA A 191 -7.01 9.91 -22.27
N SER A 192 -7.29 9.14 -21.23
CA SER A 192 -6.92 7.73 -21.13
C SER A 192 -8.00 6.93 -20.44
N GLY A 193 -8.27 5.73 -20.93
CA GLY A 193 -9.19 4.78 -20.33
C GLY A 193 -8.50 3.44 -20.12
N TYR A 194 -8.37 3.05 -18.86
CA TYR A 194 -7.87 1.74 -18.43
C TYR A 194 -9.01 0.90 -17.92
N ASN A 195 -9.20 -0.29 -18.49
CA ASN A 195 -10.25 -1.23 -18.13
C ASN A 195 -9.62 -2.58 -17.84
N ALA A 196 -9.93 -3.17 -16.70
CA ALA A 196 -9.36 -4.43 -16.27
C ALA A 196 -10.44 -5.38 -15.74
N ALA A 197 -10.21 -6.68 -15.96
CA ALA A 197 -10.93 -7.77 -15.30
C ALA A 197 -9.96 -8.51 -14.38
N GLU A 198 -10.39 -8.75 -13.16
CA GLU A 198 -9.61 -9.45 -12.14
C GLU A 198 -10.34 -10.71 -11.72
N VAL A 199 -9.62 -11.81 -11.60
CA VAL A 199 -10.14 -13.06 -11.05
C VAL A 199 -9.11 -13.62 -10.09
N SER A 200 -9.53 -13.95 -8.88
CA SER A 200 -8.67 -14.62 -7.91
C SER A 200 -9.35 -15.85 -7.33
N PHE A 201 -8.54 -16.84 -7.04
CA PHE A 201 -8.96 -18.07 -6.39
C PHE A 201 -7.95 -18.43 -5.31
N ARG A 202 -8.43 -18.86 -4.14
CA ARG A 202 -7.57 -19.34 -3.06
C ARG A 202 -8.19 -20.55 -2.38
N ALA A 203 -7.38 -21.59 -2.17
CA ALA A 203 -7.72 -22.76 -1.39
C ALA A 203 -6.73 -22.89 -0.22
N LYS A 204 -7.23 -22.91 0.99
CA LYS A 204 -6.42 -22.99 2.20
C LYS A 204 -6.92 -24.10 3.11
N SER A 205 -5.99 -24.93 3.62
CA SER A 205 -6.29 -25.93 4.62
C SER A 205 -6.62 -25.29 5.98
N GLU A 206 -7.57 -25.86 6.70
CA GLU A 206 -7.77 -25.49 8.10
C GLU A 206 -6.60 -25.99 8.96
N ASN A 207 -6.19 -25.17 9.93
CA ASN A 207 -5.09 -25.48 10.83
C ASN A 207 -5.61 -26.16 12.11
N ASP A 208 -6.29 -27.28 11.99
CA ASP A 208 -6.70 -28.07 13.14
C ASP A 208 -5.53 -28.82 13.78
N ALA A 209 -5.68 -29.20 15.05
CA ALA A 209 -4.69 -29.99 15.78
C ALA A 209 -4.43 -31.38 15.12
N GLU A 210 -5.31 -31.79 14.22
CA GLU A 210 -5.27 -33.06 13.47
C GLU A 210 -4.73 -32.90 12.04
N THR A 211 -4.37 -31.68 11.61
CA THR A 211 -3.86 -31.46 10.25
C THR A 211 -2.40 -31.86 10.17
N TYR A 212 -2.11 -32.93 9.44
CA TYR A 212 -0.74 -33.41 9.20
C TYR A 212 -0.04 -32.67 8.05
N PHE A 213 -0.80 -32.03 7.17
CA PHE A 213 -0.30 -31.35 5.99
C PHE A 213 -1.01 -30.01 5.79
N PHE A 214 -0.24 -28.95 5.75
CA PHE A 214 -0.71 -27.59 5.49
C PHE A 214 -0.56 -27.26 4.01
N TYR A 215 -1.56 -26.61 3.43
CA TYR A 215 -1.47 -26.00 2.10
C TYR A 215 -2.24 -24.68 2.05
N ASP A 216 -1.75 -23.77 1.24
CA ASP A 216 -2.38 -22.49 0.89
C ASP A 216 -2.02 -22.21 -0.57
N VAL A 217 -2.97 -22.34 -1.47
CA VAL A 217 -2.80 -22.17 -2.91
C VAL A 217 -3.61 -20.95 -3.34
N ALA A 218 -2.97 -19.99 -3.97
CA ALA A 218 -3.60 -18.80 -4.48
C ALA A 218 -3.22 -18.56 -5.94
N MET A 219 -4.21 -18.26 -6.76
CA MET A 219 -4.06 -17.85 -8.15
C MET A 219 -4.77 -16.53 -8.36
N LYS A 220 -4.12 -15.60 -9.06
CA LYS A 220 -4.71 -14.34 -9.48
C LYS A 220 -4.45 -14.11 -10.96
N TYR A 221 -5.45 -13.69 -11.66
CA TYR A 221 -5.36 -13.24 -13.05
C TYR A 221 -5.89 -11.82 -13.16
N HIS A 222 -5.18 -10.98 -13.90
CA HIS A 222 -5.57 -9.61 -14.18
C HIS A 222 -5.34 -9.33 -15.67
N GLY A 223 -6.41 -9.19 -16.41
CA GLY A 223 -6.39 -8.82 -17.84
C GLY A 223 -6.82 -7.38 -17.99
N ALA A 224 -5.99 -6.55 -18.65
CA ALA A 224 -6.28 -5.14 -18.80
C ALA A 224 -6.05 -4.62 -20.22
N ASN A 225 -6.79 -3.57 -20.56
CA ASN A 225 -6.66 -2.82 -21.80
C ASN A 225 -6.67 -1.32 -21.48
N GLN A 226 -5.70 -0.58 -22.01
CA GLN A 226 -5.66 0.87 -21.93
C GLN A 226 -5.69 1.48 -23.32
N GLY A 227 -6.66 2.37 -23.55
CA GLY A 227 -6.71 3.24 -24.71
C GLY A 227 -6.22 4.64 -24.34
N VAL A 228 -5.60 5.33 -25.28
CA VAL A 228 -5.17 6.73 -25.17
C VAL A 228 -5.79 7.50 -26.32
N GLY A 229 -6.41 8.65 -26.05
CA GLY A 229 -7.02 9.51 -27.07
C GLY A 229 -5.99 10.15 -28.00
N ASP A 230 -6.43 10.60 -29.16
CA ASP A 230 -5.60 11.14 -30.27
C ASP A 230 -4.90 12.48 -29.96
N GLY A 231 -5.10 13.05 -28.79
CA GLY A 231 -4.51 14.33 -28.39
C GLY A 231 -3.01 14.24 -28.11
N ALA A 232 -2.20 14.84 -28.92
CA ALA A 232 -0.85 15.34 -28.62
C ALA A 232 0.36 14.39 -28.70
N VAL A 233 0.27 13.10 -28.90
CA VAL A 233 1.48 12.29 -29.07
C VAL A 233 1.38 11.34 -30.26
N THR A 234 2.25 11.55 -31.23
CA THR A 234 2.41 10.69 -32.40
C THR A 234 2.82 9.27 -32.00
N GLY A 235 1.91 8.31 -32.16
CA GLY A 235 2.16 6.89 -31.95
C GLY A 235 1.00 6.17 -31.26
N ASN A 236 0.74 4.92 -31.66
CA ASN A 236 -0.25 4.08 -31.00
C ASN A 236 0.24 3.73 -29.58
N ARG A 237 -0.42 4.27 -28.55
CA ARG A 237 -0.11 4.02 -27.14
C ARG A 237 -1.14 3.14 -26.46
N SER A 238 -1.90 2.37 -27.22
CA SER A 238 -2.76 1.35 -26.62
C SER A 238 -1.89 0.27 -25.98
N LEU A 239 -2.29 -0.17 -24.79
CA LEU A 239 -1.64 -1.22 -24.03
C LEU A 239 -2.64 -2.34 -23.76
N ARG A 240 -2.24 -3.56 -24.00
CA ARG A 240 -2.91 -4.75 -23.44
C ARG A 240 -1.95 -5.44 -22.50
N MET A 241 -2.47 -5.92 -21.38
CA MET A 241 -1.70 -6.59 -20.35
C MET A 241 -2.45 -7.81 -19.86
N ASN A 242 -1.71 -8.90 -19.66
CA ASN A 242 -2.17 -10.09 -18.95
C ASN A 242 -1.17 -10.39 -17.85
N ASP A 243 -1.64 -10.39 -16.62
CA ASP A 243 -0.84 -10.60 -15.44
C ASP A 243 -1.36 -11.82 -14.66
N ILE A 244 -0.46 -12.75 -14.36
CA ILE A 244 -0.77 -14.01 -13.70
C ILE A 244 0.13 -14.15 -12.48
N ASP A 245 -0.46 -14.33 -11.32
CA ASP A 245 0.23 -14.67 -10.08
C ASP A 245 -0.25 -16.03 -9.57
N PHE A 246 0.69 -16.93 -9.33
CA PHE A 246 0.44 -18.23 -8.74
C PHE A 246 1.35 -18.41 -7.53
N ASN A 247 0.77 -18.63 -6.36
CA ASN A 247 1.49 -18.81 -5.10
C ASN A 247 1.00 -20.05 -4.39
N VAL A 248 1.93 -20.85 -3.92
CA VAL A 248 1.66 -22.07 -3.15
C VAL A 248 2.55 -22.08 -1.92
N THR A 249 1.94 -22.26 -0.77
CA THR A 249 2.64 -22.56 0.48
C THR A 249 2.17 -23.92 0.96
N MET A 250 3.07 -24.85 1.13
CA MET A 250 2.71 -26.20 1.57
C MET A 250 3.79 -26.84 2.44
N GLY A 251 3.39 -27.79 3.25
CA GLY A 251 4.35 -28.57 4.00
C GLY A 251 3.75 -29.47 5.08
N PRO A 252 4.52 -30.42 5.58
CA PRO A 252 4.11 -31.29 6.68
C PRO A 252 4.10 -30.52 8.01
N VAL A 253 3.13 -30.84 8.85
CA VAL A 253 3.05 -30.41 10.24
C VAL A 253 3.63 -31.51 11.10
N MET A 254 4.89 -31.34 11.57
CA MET A 254 5.59 -32.41 12.28
C MET A 254 5.16 -32.54 13.75
N HIS A 255 4.88 -31.43 14.39
CA HIS A 255 4.38 -31.32 15.76
C HIS A 255 3.61 -30.01 15.90
N ARG A 256 2.87 -29.81 16.97
CA ARG A 256 2.15 -28.54 17.24
C ARG A 256 3.00 -27.27 17.06
N TYR A 257 4.32 -27.38 17.18
CA TYR A 257 5.24 -26.24 17.23
C TYR A 257 6.22 -26.17 16.06
N HIS A 258 6.33 -27.23 15.26
CA HIS A 258 7.36 -27.36 14.23
C HIS A 258 6.71 -27.64 12.87
N ARG A 259 7.05 -26.86 11.88
CA ARG A 259 6.61 -27.06 10.49
C ARG A 259 7.79 -26.92 9.55
N ILE A 260 7.84 -27.76 8.53
CA ILE A 260 8.67 -27.53 7.36
C ILE A 260 7.72 -27.07 6.27
N VAL A 261 7.99 -25.93 5.69
CA VAL A 261 7.11 -25.30 4.70
C VAL A 261 7.94 -24.98 3.47
N ALA A 262 7.40 -25.21 2.29
CA ALA A 262 7.94 -24.70 1.05
C ALA A 262 6.97 -23.68 0.47
N ASP A 263 7.46 -22.46 0.26
CA ASP A 263 6.75 -21.44 -0.49
C ASP A 263 7.25 -21.47 -1.93
N PHE A 264 6.33 -21.49 -2.86
CA PHE A 264 6.58 -21.40 -4.28
C PHE A 264 5.72 -20.29 -4.87
N GLY A 265 6.30 -19.42 -5.69
CA GLY A 265 5.57 -18.37 -6.37
C GLY A 265 6.08 -18.16 -7.79
N VAL A 266 5.15 -17.91 -8.70
CA VAL A 266 5.41 -17.51 -10.08
C VAL A 266 4.51 -16.34 -10.41
N GLY A 267 5.10 -15.27 -10.91
CA GLY A 267 4.40 -14.11 -11.42
C GLY A 267 4.87 -13.80 -12.83
N LEU A 268 3.95 -13.66 -13.78
CA LEU A 268 4.23 -13.38 -15.18
C LEU A 268 3.33 -12.25 -15.65
N THR A 269 3.90 -11.28 -16.36
CA THR A 269 3.15 -10.21 -17.00
C THR A 269 3.54 -10.13 -18.47
N TYR A 270 2.54 -10.27 -19.33
CA TYR A 270 2.66 -10.18 -20.79
C TYR A 270 2.07 -8.89 -21.26
N TYR A 271 2.82 -8.16 -22.08
CA TYR A 271 2.39 -6.89 -22.66
C TYR A 271 2.29 -6.96 -24.17
N SER A 272 1.39 -6.15 -24.74
CA SER A 272 1.35 -5.89 -26.16
C SER A 272 0.89 -4.46 -26.46
N GLY A 273 1.37 -3.89 -27.55
CA GLY A 273 1.10 -2.51 -27.95
C GLY A 273 2.23 -1.55 -27.57
N ALA A 274 1.94 -0.58 -26.71
CA ALA A 274 2.93 0.43 -26.29
C ALA A 274 4.10 -0.12 -25.46
N LEU A 275 3.87 -1.23 -24.77
CA LEU A 275 4.88 -2.04 -24.09
C LEU A 275 4.98 -3.37 -24.82
N SER A 276 6.19 -3.81 -25.09
CA SER A 276 6.48 -5.10 -25.73
C SER A 276 7.39 -5.99 -24.88
N THR A 277 7.72 -5.55 -23.68
CA THR A 277 8.65 -6.23 -22.77
C THR A 277 7.88 -7.05 -21.77
N ASP A 278 8.03 -8.38 -21.82
CA ASP A 278 7.46 -9.28 -20.86
C ASP A 278 8.32 -9.34 -19.59
N VAL A 279 7.69 -9.42 -18.43
CA VAL A 279 8.40 -9.50 -17.15
C VAL A 279 7.87 -10.66 -16.33
N GLY A 280 8.77 -11.35 -15.64
CA GLY A 280 8.42 -12.48 -14.79
C GLY A 280 9.36 -12.63 -13.61
N THR A 281 8.84 -13.23 -12.55
CA THR A 281 9.62 -13.66 -11.40
C THR A 281 9.13 -15.02 -10.93
N ALA A 282 10.04 -15.87 -10.48
CA ALA A 282 9.70 -17.12 -9.85
C ALA A 282 10.58 -17.33 -8.62
N TYR A 283 10.05 -17.95 -7.59
CA TYR A 283 10.84 -18.25 -6.41
C TYR A 283 10.40 -19.55 -5.75
N ILE A 284 11.34 -20.15 -5.03
CA ILE A 284 11.07 -21.25 -4.10
C ILE A 284 11.81 -20.96 -2.78
N THR A 285 11.11 -21.12 -1.67
CA THR A 285 11.65 -20.89 -0.33
C THR A 285 11.33 -22.07 0.58
N PRO A 286 12.21 -23.08 0.66
CA PRO A 286 12.10 -24.08 1.72
C PRO A 286 12.45 -23.43 3.05
N LYS A 287 11.56 -23.49 4.03
CA LYS A 287 11.78 -22.89 5.34
C LYS A 287 11.29 -23.73 6.50
N TYR A 288 11.98 -23.58 7.59
CA TYR A 288 11.59 -24.12 8.87
C TYR A 288 10.84 -23.08 9.67
N VAL A 289 9.69 -23.45 10.23
CA VAL A 289 8.85 -22.59 11.07
C VAL A 289 8.74 -23.20 12.46
N LEU A 290 9.10 -22.41 13.47
CA LEU A 290 8.98 -22.75 14.88
C LEU A 290 8.08 -21.74 15.58
N THR A 291 7.05 -22.25 16.27
CA THR A 291 6.22 -21.42 17.15
C THR A 291 6.14 -22.14 18.50
N LYS A 292 7.03 -21.81 19.43
CA LYS A 292 7.10 -22.46 20.73
C LYS A 292 7.31 -21.45 21.86
N ASN A 293 6.44 -21.49 22.87
CA ASN A 293 6.48 -20.60 24.02
C ASN A 293 6.47 -19.12 23.59
N ARG A 294 7.58 -18.40 23.87
CA ARG A 294 7.79 -16.98 23.54
C ARG A 294 8.48 -16.76 22.19
N TRP A 295 8.87 -17.81 21.49
CA TRP A 295 9.65 -17.75 20.27
C TRP A 295 8.79 -18.03 19.04
N ARG A 296 8.96 -17.21 18.04
CA ARG A 296 8.45 -17.41 16.68
C ARG A 296 9.62 -17.24 15.72
N LEU A 297 9.93 -18.29 14.99
CA LEU A 297 11.04 -18.28 14.06
C LEU A 297 10.58 -18.88 12.75
N HIS A 298 10.91 -18.22 11.65
CA HIS A 298 11.01 -18.90 10.38
C HIS A 298 12.35 -18.55 9.73
N ALA A 299 12.95 -19.51 9.10
CA ALA A 299 14.22 -19.32 8.42
C ALA A 299 14.33 -20.28 7.24
N GLY A 300 14.75 -19.74 6.11
CA GLY A 300 15.01 -20.49 4.90
C GLY A 300 15.74 -19.69 3.84
N PRO A 301 16.42 -20.34 2.90
CA PRO A 301 16.94 -19.69 1.71
C PRO A 301 15.81 -19.49 0.70
N LYS A 302 15.71 -18.30 0.13
CA LYS A 302 14.84 -18.01 -1.00
C LYS A 302 15.64 -18.05 -2.29
N PHE A 303 15.37 -19.03 -3.13
CA PHE A 303 15.91 -19.12 -4.48
C PHE A 303 14.98 -18.34 -5.39
N SER A 304 15.48 -17.37 -6.09
CA SER A 304 14.67 -16.47 -6.92
C SER A 304 15.23 -16.39 -8.32
N PHE A 305 14.31 -16.27 -9.29
CA PHE A 305 14.59 -16.07 -10.71
C PHE A 305 13.91 -14.80 -11.17
N ASN A 306 14.63 -14.01 -11.92
CA ASN A 306 14.12 -12.80 -12.51
C ASN A 306 14.25 -12.90 -14.03
N ILE A 307 13.13 -12.78 -14.73
CA ILE A 307 13.05 -12.79 -16.18
C ILE A 307 12.54 -11.41 -16.61
N SER A 308 13.32 -10.71 -17.41
CA SER A 308 12.94 -9.44 -17.99
C SER A 308 13.54 -9.36 -19.40
N ASP A 309 12.69 -9.15 -20.39
CA ASP A 309 13.07 -9.06 -21.81
C ASP A 309 13.40 -7.62 -22.22
N MET A 310 14.01 -6.83 -21.35
CA MET A 310 14.44 -5.49 -21.71
C MET A 310 15.69 -5.55 -22.61
N ASP A 311 15.47 -5.37 -23.90
CA ASP A 311 16.52 -5.14 -24.88
C ASP A 311 16.94 -3.67 -24.88
N GLY A 312 18.14 -3.38 -24.45
CA GLY A 312 18.72 -2.04 -24.52
C GLY A 312 20.00 -1.92 -23.70
N ALA A 313 21.01 -1.22 -24.23
CA ALA A 313 22.30 -1.01 -23.61
C ALA A 313 22.21 -0.23 -22.27
N ASP A 314 21.11 0.45 -22.01
CA ASP A 314 20.88 1.33 -20.85
C ASP A 314 19.91 0.74 -19.83
N ALA A 315 19.34 -0.43 -20.07
CA ALA A 315 18.49 -1.10 -19.11
C ALA A 315 19.31 -1.63 -17.94
N LEU A 316 18.89 -1.35 -16.73
CA LEU A 316 19.43 -1.99 -15.54
C LEU A 316 19.09 -3.49 -15.64
N ASN A 317 20.07 -4.27 -16.11
CA ASN A 317 19.86 -5.70 -16.34
C ASN A 317 19.72 -6.42 -15.00
N THR A 318 18.48 -6.75 -14.65
CA THR A 318 18.12 -7.49 -13.46
C THR A 318 18.11 -9.01 -13.68
N ASN A 319 18.27 -9.47 -14.91
CA ASN A 319 18.31 -10.89 -15.26
C ASN A 319 19.69 -11.49 -14.92
N LYS A 320 19.88 -11.91 -13.68
CA LYS A 320 21.14 -12.46 -13.16
C LYS A 320 21.10 -13.98 -12.96
N GLY A 321 20.09 -14.66 -13.52
CA GLY A 321 19.88 -16.08 -13.31
C GLY A 321 19.27 -16.37 -11.93
N ILE A 322 19.72 -17.47 -11.30
CA ILE A 322 19.24 -17.87 -9.96
C ILE A 322 20.03 -17.12 -8.90
N LEU A 323 19.35 -16.38 -8.05
CA LEU A 323 19.94 -15.75 -6.88
C LEU A 323 19.36 -16.33 -5.59
N ILE A 324 20.16 -16.30 -4.54
CA ILE A 324 19.79 -16.83 -3.23
C ILE A 324 19.71 -15.67 -2.25
N TYR A 325 18.58 -15.54 -1.58
CA TYR A 325 18.31 -14.50 -0.60
C TYR A 325 17.94 -15.11 0.76
N PRO A 326 18.15 -14.40 1.85
CA PRO A 326 17.62 -14.79 3.14
C PRO A 326 16.08 -14.60 3.19
N ASP A 327 15.39 -15.50 3.87
CA ASP A 327 14.01 -15.31 4.36
C ASP A 327 14.01 -15.76 5.84
N VAL A 328 14.30 -14.80 6.72
CA VAL A 328 14.48 -15.05 8.15
C VAL A 328 13.62 -14.08 8.95
N TYR A 329 12.87 -14.63 9.87
CA TYR A 329 12.16 -13.87 10.89
C TYR A 329 12.39 -14.51 12.25
N ILE A 330 12.79 -13.70 13.21
CA ILE A 330 12.98 -14.11 14.60
C ILE A 330 12.14 -13.18 15.47
N GLY A 331 11.13 -13.72 16.13
CA GLY A 331 10.30 -12.99 17.07
C GLY A 331 10.42 -13.55 18.47
N PHE A 332 10.51 -12.69 19.45
CA PHE A 332 10.58 -13.02 20.86
C PHE A 332 9.59 -12.20 21.68
N GLU A 333 8.68 -12.85 22.35
CA GLU A 333 7.73 -12.21 23.27
C GLU A 333 8.48 -11.83 24.57
N ALA A 334 9.02 -10.61 24.58
CA ALA A 334 9.81 -10.10 25.71
C ALA A 334 8.94 -9.91 26.97
N VAL A 335 7.77 -9.32 26.79
CA VAL A 335 6.75 -9.18 27.83
C VAL A 335 5.46 -9.81 27.33
N ARG A 336 5.00 -10.83 28.04
CA ARG A 336 3.85 -11.63 27.62
C ARG A 336 2.62 -10.76 27.37
N ASN A 337 2.04 -10.88 26.17
CA ASN A 337 0.89 -10.13 25.65
C ASN A 337 1.11 -8.61 25.47
N TYR A 338 2.29 -8.07 25.84
CA TYR A 338 2.52 -6.62 25.79
C TYR A 338 3.60 -6.21 24.80
N MET A 339 4.68 -6.99 24.65
CA MET A 339 5.80 -6.59 23.80
C MET A 339 6.47 -7.79 23.14
N ASN A 340 6.51 -7.76 21.82
CA ASN A 340 7.31 -8.65 20.99
C ASN A 340 8.47 -7.87 20.36
N LEU A 341 9.66 -8.39 20.50
CA LEU A 341 10.82 -7.95 19.74
C LEU A 341 10.95 -8.83 18.50
N TYR A 342 11.29 -8.26 17.39
CA TYR A 342 11.52 -9.05 16.18
C TYR A 342 12.68 -8.54 15.35
N PHE A 343 13.30 -9.47 14.67
CA PHE A 343 14.29 -9.23 13.62
C PHE A 343 13.82 -9.90 12.33
N LYS A 344 13.99 -9.21 11.20
CA LYS A 344 13.64 -9.68 9.88
C LYS A 344 14.81 -9.45 8.95
N ALA A 345 15.13 -10.47 8.12
CA ALA A 345 16.09 -10.37 7.05
C ALA A 345 15.48 -11.03 5.81
N GLU A 346 15.25 -10.25 4.78
CA GLU A 346 14.65 -10.75 3.54
C GLU A 346 15.29 -10.13 2.31
N GLY A 347 15.12 -10.81 1.18
CA GLY A 347 15.50 -10.33 -0.13
C GLY A 347 14.67 -11.01 -1.21
N GLY A 348 14.93 -10.67 -2.46
CA GLY A 348 14.26 -11.31 -3.58
C GLY A 348 14.09 -10.41 -4.78
N ASP A 349 13.60 -11.01 -5.85
CA ASP A 349 13.22 -10.32 -7.06
C ASP A 349 11.75 -9.93 -6.98
N TYR A 350 11.44 -8.74 -7.44
CA TYR A 350 10.09 -8.17 -7.41
C TYR A 350 9.71 -7.70 -8.80
N ARG A 351 8.53 -8.05 -9.20
CA ARG A 351 7.93 -7.60 -10.45
C ARG A 351 7.23 -6.27 -10.23
N ASN A 352 7.38 -5.34 -11.17
CA ASN A 352 6.68 -4.06 -11.18
C ASN A 352 5.69 -4.03 -12.36
N PRO A 353 4.53 -4.69 -12.26
CA PRO A 353 3.57 -4.71 -13.34
C PRO A 353 2.92 -3.33 -13.52
N TYR A 354 2.58 -2.99 -14.75
CA TYR A 354 1.95 -1.71 -15.09
C TYR A 354 0.67 -1.43 -14.27
N LYS A 355 -0.12 -2.47 -13.95
CA LYS A 355 -1.33 -2.32 -13.13
C LYS A 355 -1.06 -1.61 -11.79
N ASP A 356 0.01 -2.02 -11.09
CA ASP A 356 0.35 -1.46 -9.78
C ASP A 356 0.82 0.01 -9.91
N MET A 357 1.52 0.32 -11.00
CA MET A 357 1.92 1.69 -11.32
C MET A 357 0.71 2.55 -11.70
N LYS A 358 -0.23 2.01 -12.49
CA LYS A 358 -1.45 2.70 -12.92
C LYS A 358 -2.40 2.97 -11.76
N GLU A 359 -2.53 2.03 -10.83
CA GLU A 359 -3.32 2.23 -9.60
C GLU A 359 -2.73 3.32 -8.70
N ARG A 360 -1.41 3.42 -8.66
CA ARG A 360 -0.74 4.48 -7.92
C ARG A 360 -0.84 5.84 -8.61
N PHE A 361 -0.77 5.85 -9.93
CA PHE A 361 -0.81 7.05 -10.74
C PHE A 361 -1.82 6.91 -11.87
N HIS A 362 -3.05 7.36 -11.66
CA HIS A 362 -4.17 7.22 -12.59
C HIS A 362 -3.91 7.89 -13.96
N PHE A 363 -3.15 8.98 -13.98
CA PHE A 363 -2.82 9.69 -15.23
C PHE A 363 -1.65 9.07 -16.01
N LEU A 364 -1.09 7.97 -15.52
CA LEU A 364 0.03 7.31 -16.17
C LEU A 364 -0.33 6.83 -17.58
N LEU A 365 0.51 7.18 -18.54
CA LEU A 365 0.46 6.68 -19.90
C LEU A 365 1.57 5.66 -20.12
N PRO A 366 1.32 4.59 -20.90
CA PRO A 366 2.34 3.59 -21.16
C PRO A 366 3.42 4.16 -22.10
N TYR A 367 4.69 3.90 -21.80
CA TYR A 367 5.83 4.26 -22.63
C TYR A 367 6.90 3.15 -22.58
N TYR A 368 7.71 3.09 -23.62
CA TYR A 368 8.77 2.11 -23.75
C TYR A 368 9.78 2.24 -22.57
N GLY A 369 10.28 1.09 -22.07
CA GLY A 369 11.22 1.06 -20.96
C GLY A 369 10.59 1.20 -19.57
N MET A 370 9.27 1.34 -19.49
CA MET A 370 8.56 1.49 -18.22
C MET A 370 8.47 0.20 -17.40
N SER A 371 8.44 -0.96 -18.06
CA SER A 371 8.30 -2.25 -17.38
C SER A 371 9.68 -2.86 -17.11
N ASN A 372 10.00 -3.07 -15.84
CA ASN A 372 11.20 -3.76 -15.40
C ASN A 372 10.97 -4.40 -14.03
N ASN A 373 11.77 -5.40 -13.70
CA ASN A 373 11.77 -6.00 -12.37
C ASN A 373 12.78 -5.28 -11.46
N SER A 374 12.54 -5.33 -10.16
CA SER A 374 13.45 -4.83 -9.13
C SER A 374 14.07 -5.97 -8.36
N VAL A 375 15.26 -5.76 -7.84
CA VAL A 375 15.96 -6.70 -6.96
C VAL A 375 16.15 -6.06 -5.59
N MET A 376 15.61 -6.68 -4.55
CA MET A 376 15.94 -6.36 -3.18
C MET A 376 17.11 -7.26 -2.75
N GLN A 377 18.30 -6.73 -2.76
CA GLN A 377 19.49 -7.50 -2.37
C GLN A 377 19.45 -7.92 -0.91
N ALA A 378 19.00 -7.01 -0.05
CA ALA A 378 18.78 -7.27 1.37
C ALA A 378 17.85 -6.21 1.98
N ASP A 379 16.96 -6.62 2.84
CA ASP A 379 16.19 -5.76 3.76
C ASP A 379 16.34 -6.34 5.17
N PHE A 380 17.05 -5.62 6.03
CA PHE A 380 17.23 -5.97 7.43
C PHE A 380 16.41 -5.01 8.28
N ALA A 381 15.53 -5.55 9.09
CA ALA A 381 14.71 -4.76 9.98
C ALA A 381 14.73 -5.33 11.41
N PHE A 382 14.85 -4.45 12.36
CA PHE A 382 14.63 -4.72 13.77
C PHE A 382 13.44 -3.91 14.25
N GLY A 383 12.55 -4.51 15.01
CA GLY A 383 11.37 -3.82 15.50
C GLY A 383 10.83 -4.41 16.78
N PHE A 384 9.88 -3.67 17.32
CA PHE A 384 9.08 -4.12 18.44
C PHE A 384 7.62 -3.72 18.24
N ASN A 385 6.74 -4.64 18.56
CA ASN A 385 5.31 -4.41 18.51
C ASN A 385 4.63 -4.94 19.75
N GLY A 386 3.44 -4.46 19.99
CA GLY A 386 2.70 -4.92 21.13
C GLY A 386 1.38 -4.19 21.33
N ASN A 387 0.80 -4.51 22.50
CA ASN A 387 -0.48 -3.98 22.88
C ASN A 387 -0.51 -3.68 24.38
N ILE A 388 -0.91 -2.47 24.72
CA ILE A 388 -1.03 -2.03 26.11
C ILE A 388 -2.51 -1.88 26.46
N CYS A 389 -2.93 -2.57 27.51
CA CYS A 389 -4.30 -2.51 28.03
C CYS A 389 -5.40 -2.81 27.00
N SER A 390 -5.13 -3.66 26.00
CA SER A 390 -6.04 -4.03 24.91
C SER A 390 -6.56 -2.85 24.05
N ARG A 391 -6.09 -1.64 24.33
CA ARG A 391 -6.55 -0.41 23.67
C ARG A 391 -5.51 0.31 22.86
N PHE A 392 -4.24 0.18 23.22
CA PHE A 392 -3.14 0.84 22.54
C PHE A 392 -2.25 -0.19 21.87
N ARG A 393 -2.19 -0.16 20.54
CA ARG A 393 -1.32 -1.00 19.71
C ARG A 393 -0.20 -0.15 19.16
N TYR A 394 0.96 -0.72 19.09
CA TYR A 394 2.11 -0.07 18.50
C TYR A 394 2.96 -1.06 17.73
N ASP A 395 3.55 -0.58 16.65
CA ASP A 395 4.56 -1.28 15.86
C ASP A 395 5.61 -0.27 15.42
N VAL A 396 6.82 -0.45 15.90
CA VAL A 396 7.96 0.42 15.59
C VAL A 396 9.05 -0.45 15.03
N ARG A 397 9.53 -0.10 13.85
CA ARG A 397 10.67 -0.77 13.25
C ARG A 397 11.64 0.22 12.64
N ALA A 398 12.91 -0.18 12.60
CA ALA A 398 13.96 0.48 11.85
C ALA A 398 14.71 -0.55 11.03
N GLY A 399 15.17 -0.15 9.85
CA GLY A 399 15.81 -1.08 8.94
C GLY A 399 16.76 -0.41 7.95
N PHE A 400 17.49 -1.26 7.28
CA PHE A 400 18.35 -0.92 6.16
C PHE A 400 18.03 -1.84 4.99
N ARG A 401 18.00 -1.27 3.80
CA ARG A 401 17.81 -2.02 2.56
C ARG A 401 18.79 -1.62 1.49
N SER A 402 19.13 -2.59 0.66
CA SER A 402 19.89 -2.41 -0.57
C SER A 402 19.07 -2.94 -1.73
N PHE A 403 18.97 -2.17 -2.79
CA PHE A 403 18.12 -2.50 -3.93
C PHE A 403 18.79 -2.16 -5.26
N GLU A 404 18.38 -2.87 -6.31
CA GLU A 404 18.72 -2.59 -7.71
C GLU A 404 17.43 -2.42 -8.51
N ALA A 405 17.46 -1.55 -9.50
CA ALA A 405 16.34 -1.26 -10.40
C ALA A 405 15.03 -0.97 -9.65
N MET A 406 15.06 -0.17 -8.59
CA MET A 406 13.84 0.28 -7.92
C MET A 406 13.20 1.43 -8.71
N PRO A 407 11.85 1.45 -8.87
CA PRO A 407 11.18 2.52 -9.59
C PRO A 407 11.09 3.80 -8.74
N PHE A 408 11.45 4.93 -9.36
CA PHE A 408 11.37 6.28 -8.79
C PHE A 408 10.65 7.22 -9.75
N ASP A 409 9.92 8.18 -9.20
CA ASP A 409 9.25 9.20 -10.00
C ASP A 409 10.29 10.06 -10.73
N PHE A 410 10.05 10.37 -12.00
CA PHE A 410 10.86 11.30 -12.77
C PHE A 410 9.99 12.33 -13.51
N VAL A 411 10.60 13.43 -13.91
CA VAL A 411 9.96 14.46 -14.72
C VAL A 411 10.87 14.79 -15.90
N THR A 412 10.26 14.80 -17.07
CA THR A 412 10.91 15.29 -18.30
C THR A 412 10.14 16.46 -18.87
N GLY A 413 10.84 17.37 -19.53
CA GLY A 413 10.29 18.50 -20.26
C GLY A 413 10.67 18.41 -21.73
N ASP A 414 9.73 18.73 -22.63
CA ASP A 414 9.99 18.93 -24.06
C ASP A 414 9.82 20.41 -24.38
N SER A 415 10.88 21.08 -24.78
CA SER A 415 10.90 22.50 -25.14
C SER A 415 11.02 22.72 -26.65
N SER A 416 10.84 21.68 -27.47
CA SER A 416 10.95 21.77 -28.94
C SER A 416 9.92 22.73 -29.56
N THR A 417 8.80 22.99 -28.90
CA THR A 417 7.73 23.90 -29.34
C THR A 417 7.79 25.30 -28.72
N GLY A 418 8.87 25.64 -28.01
CA GLY A 418 9.10 26.94 -27.37
C GLY A 418 8.73 26.96 -25.89
N THR A 419 7.51 26.66 -25.49
CA THR A 419 7.14 26.53 -24.07
C THR A 419 7.34 25.08 -23.63
N PRO A 420 8.12 24.83 -22.57
CA PRO A 420 8.37 23.46 -22.12
C PRO A 420 7.08 22.76 -21.69
N LEU A 421 6.81 21.60 -22.25
CA LEU A 421 5.74 20.70 -21.83
C LEU A 421 6.33 19.61 -20.94
N TYR A 422 5.88 19.54 -19.69
CA TYR A 422 6.40 18.61 -18.71
C TYR A 422 5.52 17.36 -18.59
N SER A 423 6.17 16.20 -18.44
CA SER A 423 5.51 14.91 -18.19
C SER A 423 6.21 14.17 -17.06
N ALA A 424 5.43 13.42 -16.29
CA ALA A 424 5.94 12.58 -15.21
C ALA A 424 5.78 11.09 -15.53
N GLY A 425 6.69 10.29 -14.98
CA GLY A 425 6.68 8.85 -15.13
C GLY A 425 7.59 8.18 -14.11
N TRP A 426 8.03 6.96 -14.40
CA TRP A 426 8.97 6.19 -13.56
C TRP A 426 10.24 5.83 -14.28
N THR A 427 11.34 5.91 -13.55
CA THR A 427 12.65 5.42 -13.93
C THR A 427 13.19 4.49 -12.86
N TYR A 428 14.11 3.63 -13.21
CA TYR A 428 14.67 2.62 -12.32
C TYR A 428 16.08 3.00 -11.89
N ASN A 429 16.34 2.93 -10.58
CA ASN A 429 17.64 3.28 -10.02
C ASN A 429 18.07 2.29 -8.94
N ASP A 430 19.37 2.16 -8.78
CA ASP A 430 20.00 1.39 -7.70
C ASP A 430 20.24 2.27 -6.48
N GLY A 431 20.25 1.68 -5.31
CA GLY A 431 20.53 2.44 -4.12
C GLY A 431 20.44 1.67 -2.81
N THR A 432 20.52 2.44 -1.75
CA THR A 432 20.32 1.96 -0.38
C THR A 432 19.41 2.91 0.36
N ALA A 433 18.71 2.41 1.37
CA ALA A 433 17.89 3.25 2.21
C ALA A 433 17.96 2.79 3.68
N VAL A 434 18.01 3.77 4.57
CA VAL A 434 17.76 3.57 6.01
C VAL A 434 16.36 4.09 6.29
N TYR A 435 15.55 3.29 6.95
CA TYR A 435 14.17 3.64 7.20
C TYR A 435 13.70 3.33 8.62
N SER A 436 12.68 4.02 9.06
CA SER A 436 11.93 3.72 10.27
C SER A 436 10.45 3.92 10.02
N ASP A 437 9.66 2.91 10.39
CA ASP A 437 8.21 2.97 10.35
C ASP A 437 7.66 2.90 11.77
N ILE A 438 6.74 3.79 12.09
CA ILE A 438 6.08 3.88 13.39
C ILE A 438 4.58 3.83 13.13
N LYS A 439 3.89 2.84 13.69
CA LYS A 439 2.44 2.75 13.69
C LYS A 439 1.92 2.76 15.12
N LEU A 440 0.95 3.63 15.37
CA LEU A 440 0.29 3.74 16.67
C LEU A 440 -1.21 3.73 16.44
N GLN A 441 -1.89 2.88 17.18
CA GLN A 441 -3.34 2.80 17.16
C GLN A 441 -3.86 2.81 18.60
N TRP A 442 -4.81 3.70 18.85
CA TRP A 442 -5.55 3.71 20.09
C TRP A 442 -7.03 3.50 19.80
N GLU A 443 -7.61 2.54 20.46
CA GLU A 443 -9.02 2.21 20.32
C GLU A 443 -9.67 2.18 21.71
N SER A 444 -10.69 2.99 21.88
CA SER A 444 -11.58 2.98 23.03
C SER A 444 -13.01 2.82 22.53
N ARG A 445 -13.96 2.72 23.45
CA ARG A 445 -15.38 2.59 23.11
C ARG A 445 -15.91 3.70 22.18
N ASP A 446 -15.43 4.93 22.38
CA ASP A 446 -15.97 6.12 21.72
C ASP A 446 -14.92 6.86 20.87
N PHE A 447 -13.65 6.46 20.93
CA PHE A 447 -12.57 7.15 20.25
C PHE A 447 -11.57 6.16 19.64
N VAL A 448 -11.24 6.40 18.36
CA VAL A 448 -10.20 5.67 17.63
C VAL A 448 -9.18 6.67 17.11
N LEU A 449 -7.91 6.41 17.34
CA LEU A 449 -6.80 7.16 16.80
C LEU A 449 -5.90 6.19 16.03
N ASP A 450 -5.66 6.49 14.77
CA ASP A 450 -4.71 5.79 13.91
C ASP A 450 -3.61 6.74 13.48
N SER A 451 -2.37 6.28 13.52
CA SER A 451 -1.26 7.04 12.98
C SER A 451 -0.18 6.14 12.41
N LYS A 452 0.45 6.63 11.34
CA LYS A 452 1.61 6.01 10.72
C LYS A 452 2.59 7.10 10.34
N PHE A 453 3.86 6.90 10.69
CA PHE A 453 4.96 7.77 10.32
C PHE A 453 6.05 6.93 9.66
N THR A 454 6.58 7.42 8.56
CA THR A 454 7.72 6.82 7.86
C THR A 454 8.84 7.84 7.77
N ILE A 455 10.02 7.46 8.23
CA ILE A 455 11.26 8.21 8.06
C ILE A 455 12.12 7.40 7.10
N ASN A 456 12.61 8.02 6.04
CA ASN A 456 13.35 7.33 4.99
C ASN A 456 14.50 8.21 4.50
N ASP A 457 15.72 7.70 4.56
CA ASP A 457 16.90 8.33 3.96
C ASP A 457 17.43 7.42 2.86
N THR A 458 17.07 7.73 1.63
CA THR A 458 17.45 6.98 0.43
C THR A 458 18.70 7.60 -0.19
N ARG A 459 19.66 6.76 -0.56
CA ARG A 459 20.88 7.14 -1.28
C ARG A 459 20.95 6.37 -2.57
N LEU A 460 20.82 7.07 -3.67
CA LEU A 460 20.93 6.49 -5.01
C LEU A 460 22.40 6.31 -5.39
N LYS A 461 22.70 5.23 -6.08
CA LYS A 461 24.02 5.02 -6.68
C LYS A 461 24.07 5.77 -8.01
N ASN A 462 25.09 6.59 -8.20
CA ASN A 462 25.34 7.19 -9.52
C ASN A 462 25.66 6.07 -10.50
N SER A 463 24.85 5.92 -11.55
CA SER A 463 25.20 5.14 -12.73
C SER A 463 26.44 5.78 -13.36
N LYS A 464 27.39 4.97 -13.81
CA LYS A 464 28.74 5.43 -14.26
C LYS A 464 28.74 6.48 -15.38
N ASN A 465 27.61 6.72 -16.06
CA ASN A 465 27.54 7.60 -17.24
C ASN A 465 26.37 8.58 -17.26
N PHE A 466 25.41 8.51 -16.34
CA PHE A 466 24.28 9.43 -16.31
C PHE A 466 23.98 9.82 -14.85
N ASP A 467 23.89 11.13 -14.62
CA ASP A 467 23.26 11.64 -13.41
C ASP A 467 21.79 11.20 -13.40
N TYR A 468 21.33 10.61 -12.29
CA TYR A 468 19.96 10.16 -12.17
C TYR A 468 18.97 11.32 -12.30
N ILE A 469 17.95 11.12 -13.10
CA ILE A 469 16.82 12.05 -13.29
C ILE A 469 15.60 11.54 -12.52
N CYS A 470 15.62 11.59 -11.22
CA CYS A 470 14.47 11.15 -10.43
C CYS A 470 14.34 11.99 -9.17
N PHE A 471 13.19 11.84 -8.52
CA PHE A 471 12.92 12.44 -7.23
C PHE A 471 13.11 11.41 -6.13
N GLU A 472 13.92 11.75 -5.13
CA GLU A 472 14.03 10.94 -3.92
C GLU A 472 12.67 10.86 -3.21
N PRO A 473 12.37 9.75 -2.52
CA PRO A 473 11.18 9.68 -1.66
C PRO A 473 11.22 10.73 -0.56
N ALA A 474 10.04 11.12 -0.06
CA ALA A 474 9.95 12.04 1.07
C ALA A 474 10.72 11.48 2.27
N LYS A 475 11.58 12.31 2.90
CA LYS A 475 12.36 11.89 4.08
C LYS A 475 11.47 11.60 5.29
N VAL A 476 10.38 12.34 5.41
CA VAL A 476 9.38 12.14 6.46
C VAL A 476 8.01 12.22 5.83
N SER A 477 7.19 11.22 6.06
CA SER A 477 5.79 11.20 5.66
C SER A 477 4.95 10.51 6.71
N GLY A 478 3.66 10.78 6.73
CA GLY A 478 2.78 10.12 7.66
C GLY A 478 1.35 10.61 7.59
N PHE A 479 0.51 9.90 8.32
CA PHE A 479 -0.86 10.33 8.56
C PHE A 479 -1.25 10.12 10.02
N ILE A 480 -2.22 10.93 10.46
CA ILE A 480 -2.90 10.81 11.75
C ILE A 480 -4.39 10.94 11.47
N SER A 481 -5.18 10.05 12.02
CA SER A 481 -6.64 10.08 11.91
C SER A 481 -7.26 9.85 13.28
N GLY A 482 -8.07 10.77 13.74
CA GLY A 482 -8.85 10.67 14.98
C GLY A 482 -10.34 10.59 14.64
N LYS A 483 -11.03 9.64 15.24
CA LYS A 483 -12.47 9.41 15.06
C LYS A 483 -13.15 9.35 16.41
N TYR A 484 -14.25 10.04 16.56
CA TYR A 484 -15.04 10.09 17.79
C TYR A 484 -16.49 9.70 17.52
N ASN A 485 -17.00 8.80 18.34
CA ASN A 485 -18.37 8.31 18.29
C ASN A 485 -19.16 8.83 19.48
N TRP A 486 -20.03 9.80 19.28
CA TRP A 486 -20.87 10.32 20.34
C TRP A 486 -22.22 9.59 20.37
N LYS A 487 -22.35 8.73 21.37
CA LYS A 487 -23.60 7.98 21.66
C LYS A 487 -24.16 7.19 20.47
N LYS A 488 -23.30 6.72 19.56
CA LYS A 488 -23.68 6.01 18.33
C LYS A 488 -24.63 6.83 17.41
N ARG A 489 -24.67 8.14 17.57
CA ARG A 489 -25.49 9.05 16.76
C ARG A 489 -24.70 10.04 15.95
N ILE A 490 -23.62 10.56 16.49
CA ILE A 490 -22.76 11.51 15.78
C ILE A 490 -21.38 10.88 15.74
N PHE A 491 -20.85 10.75 14.55
CA PHE A 491 -19.49 10.33 14.29
C PHE A 491 -18.76 11.52 13.71
N ALA A 492 -17.66 11.89 14.32
CA ALA A 492 -16.82 12.99 13.87
C ALA A 492 -15.39 12.50 13.70
N GLY A 493 -14.71 12.94 12.66
CA GLY A 493 -13.33 12.56 12.38
C GLY A 493 -12.51 13.72 11.86
N VAL A 494 -11.21 13.68 12.18
CA VAL A 494 -10.20 14.58 11.63
C VAL A 494 -9.06 13.73 11.14
N SER A 495 -8.56 14.03 9.96
CA SER A 495 -7.39 13.36 9.39
C SER A 495 -6.38 14.39 8.92
N ALA A 496 -5.12 14.12 9.14
CA ALA A 496 -4.00 14.90 8.63
C ALA A 496 -3.00 13.95 7.98
N GLU A 497 -2.65 14.20 6.74
CA GLU A 497 -1.62 13.50 6.00
C GLU A 497 -0.57 14.50 5.54
N PHE A 498 0.68 14.12 5.58
CA PHE A 498 1.76 15.01 5.21
C PHE A 498 2.95 14.27 4.60
N ALA A 499 3.69 14.99 3.77
CA ALA A 499 4.98 14.56 3.28
C ALA A 499 5.96 15.75 3.27
N SER A 500 7.22 15.48 3.63
CA SER A 500 8.29 16.46 3.51
C SER A 500 8.62 16.72 2.04
N LYS A 501 9.35 17.78 1.77
CA LYS A 501 9.88 18.08 0.43
C LYS A 501 10.66 16.88 -0.13
N ARG A 502 10.64 16.77 -1.46
CA ARG A 502 11.41 15.78 -2.23
C ARG A 502 12.36 16.53 -3.15
N ASP A 503 13.64 16.24 -3.06
CA ASP A 503 14.65 16.80 -3.94
C ASP A 503 14.90 15.83 -5.11
N GLY A 504 15.21 16.35 -6.28
CA GLY A 504 15.46 15.55 -7.49
C GLY A 504 15.94 16.40 -8.65
N ARG A 505 15.87 15.85 -9.86
CA ARG A 505 16.27 16.50 -11.11
C ARG A 505 15.23 16.34 -12.19
N VAL A 506 15.17 17.32 -13.09
CA VAL A 506 14.34 17.32 -14.29
C VAL A 506 15.25 17.36 -15.51
N ALA A 507 14.98 16.50 -16.49
CA ALA A 507 15.61 16.53 -17.81
C ALA A 507 14.72 17.30 -18.77
N THR A 508 15.24 18.35 -19.41
CA THR A 508 14.54 19.09 -20.46
C THR A 508 15.21 18.83 -21.79
N TYR A 509 14.43 18.30 -22.72
CA TYR A 509 14.85 18.06 -24.10
C TYR A 509 14.52 19.27 -24.94
N SER A 510 15.47 19.70 -25.77
CA SER A 510 15.25 20.74 -26.78
C SER A 510 15.80 20.24 -28.11
N LYS A 511 15.11 20.61 -29.18
CA LYS A 511 15.51 20.28 -30.55
C LYS A 511 15.85 21.60 -31.27
N ASP A 512 17.06 21.72 -31.74
CA ASP A 512 17.46 22.88 -32.54
C ASP A 512 16.93 22.82 -33.98
N GLY A 513 17.10 23.92 -34.74
CA GLY A 513 16.66 23.99 -36.13
C GLY A 513 17.38 23.01 -37.07
N SER A 514 18.49 22.40 -36.63
CA SER A 514 19.23 21.34 -37.35
C SER A 514 18.75 19.92 -37.01
N GLY A 515 17.81 19.79 -36.06
CA GLY A 515 17.29 18.51 -35.59
C GLY A 515 18.10 17.86 -34.48
N THR A 516 19.17 18.52 -34.01
CA THR A 516 20.01 18.00 -32.92
C THR A 516 19.24 18.13 -31.59
N VAL A 517 19.13 17.00 -30.89
CA VAL A 517 18.50 16.95 -29.55
C VAL A 517 19.56 17.26 -28.49
N SER A 518 19.32 18.30 -27.71
CA SER A 518 20.09 18.61 -26.51
C SER A 518 19.29 18.30 -25.24
N VAL A 519 19.95 17.81 -24.21
CA VAL A 519 19.33 17.49 -22.92
C VAL A 519 19.95 18.38 -21.85
N THR A 520 19.14 19.16 -21.20
CA THR A 520 19.54 19.99 -20.07
C THR A 520 19.01 19.41 -18.78
N MET A 521 19.91 19.12 -17.83
CA MET A 521 19.56 18.66 -16.49
C MET A 521 19.50 19.84 -15.52
N SER A 522 18.43 19.94 -14.76
CA SER A 522 18.29 20.96 -13.72
C SER A 522 17.82 20.35 -12.42
N ASP A 523 18.36 20.87 -11.31
CA ASP A 523 17.86 20.49 -9.99
C ASP A 523 16.39 20.91 -9.85
N ALA A 524 15.60 20.11 -9.19
CA ALA A 524 14.19 20.39 -8.97
C ALA A 524 13.73 19.88 -7.59
N ARG A 525 12.68 20.50 -7.08
CA ARG A 525 12.15 20.18 -5.77
C ARG A 525 10.63 20.16 -5.80
N ILE A 526 10.04 19.07 -5.30
CA ILE A 526 8.64 19.01 -4.96
C ILE A 526 8.48 19.58 -3.56
N PRO A 527 7.64 20.62 -3.35
CA PRO A 527 7.38 21.16 -2.01
C PRO A 527 6.78 20.12 -1.08
N GLY A 528 7.06 20.23 0.21
CA GLY A 528 6.34 19.45 1.22
C GLY A 528 4.89 19.95 1.31
N TRP A 529 3.99 19.07 1.67
CA TRP A 529 2.57 19.36 1.74
C TRP A 529 1.91 18.70 2.95
N MET A 530 0.73 19.21 3.31
CA MET A 530 -0.14 18.65 4.33
C MET A 530 -1.59 18.70 3.83
N ASN A 531 -2.27 17.57 3.90
CA ASN A 531 -3.70 17.42 3.63
C ASN A 531 -4.44 17.33 4.97
N LEU A 532 -5.32 18.27 5.24
CA LEU A 532 -6.19 18.26 6.41
C LEU A 532 -7.62 17.96 5.96
N GLY A 533 -8.19 16.89 6.49
CA GLY A 533 -9.57 16.46 6.23
C GLY A 533 -10.41 16.42 7.49
N VAL A 534 -11.71 16.62 7.33
CA VAL A 534 -12.71 16.45 8.39
C VAL A 534 -13.86 15.60 7.89
N TYR A 535 -14.47 14.88 8.79
CA TYR A 535 -15.63 14.03 8.53
C TYR A 535 -16.64 14.19 9.65
N ALA A 536 -17.91 14.26 9.30
CA ALA A 536 -19.02 14.20 10.25
C ALA A 536 -20.13 13.34 9.68
N GLU A 537 -20.73 12.49 10.50
CA GLU A 537 -21.88 11.68 10.14
C GLU A 537 -22.91 11.75 11.26
N PHE A 538 -24.17 11.93 10.88
CA PHE A 538 -25.32 11.92 11.78
C PHE A 538 -26.23 10.73 11.45
N ALA A 539 -26.31 9.79 12.37
CA ALA A 539 -27.23 8.65 12.29
C ALA A 539 -28.66 9.10 12.61
N PHE A 540 -29.44 9.39 11.56
CA PHE A 540 -30.85 9.78 11.69
C PHE A 540 -31.69 8.61 12.23
N THR A 541 -31.49 7.42 11.66
CA THR A 541 -32.04 6.15 12.14
C THR A 541 -30.95 5.10 12.26
N ARG A 542 -31.28 3.89 12.72
CA ARG A 542 -30.36 2.74 12.69
C ARG A 542 -29.99 2.30 11.27
N LYS A 543 -30.74 2.75 10.26
CA LYS A 543 -30.61 2.32 8.86
C LYS A 543 -30.16 3.44 7.93
N LEU A 544 -30.33 4.71 8.33
CA LEU A 544 -30.05 5.89 7.51
C LEU A 544 -29.19 6.86 8.28
N SER A 545 -28.12 7.31 7.69
CA SER A 545 -27.30 8.42 8.15
C SER A 545 -26.99 9.42 7.04
N PHE A 546 -26.72 10.65 7.44
CA PHE A 546 -26.23 11.74 6.59
C PHE A 546 -24.79 12.02 6.95
N TRP A 547 -23.95 12.20 5.96
CA TRP A 547 -22.54 12.47 6.18
C TRP A 547 -22.05 13.68 5.40
N LEU A 548 -21.02 14.32 5.95
CA LEU A 548 -20.30 15.44 5.38
C LEU A 548 -18.81 15.15 5.48
N ARG A 549 -18.07 15.44 4.42
CA ARG A 549 -16.62 15.32 4.36
C ARG A 549 -16.01 16.59 3.76
N GLY A 550 -14.97 17.11 4.39
CA GLY A 550 -14.12 18.16 3.86
C GLY A 550 -12.71 17.63 3.62
N ASP A 551 -12.15 17.89 2.46
CA ASP A 551 -10.82 17.47 2.05
C ASP A 551 -9.96 18.69 1.71
N ASN A 552 -8.66 18.59 1.92
CA ASN A 552 -7.67 19.62 1.63
C ASN A 552 -8.06 21.01 2.17
N LEU A 553 -8.48 21.06 3.43
CA LEU A 553 -8.94 22.30 4.06
C LEU A 553 -7.87 23.42 4.11
N LEU A 554 -6.60 23.06 3.95
CA LEU A 554 -5.48 24.00 3.88
C LEU A 554 -5.27 24.56 2.47
N ASN A 555 -6.04 24.09 1.47
CA ASN A 555 -5.86 24.45 0.06
C ASN A 555 -4.40 24.27 -0.44
N ALA A 556 -3.74 23.22 0.05
CA ALA A 556 -2.36 22.94 -0.30
C ALA A 556 -2.24 22.36 -1.72
N ASP A 557 -1.12 22.61 -2.39
CA ASP A 557 -0.77 21.96 -3.64
C ASP A 557 -0.19 20.57 -3.34
N ILE A 558 -1.08 19.58 -3.22
CA ILE A 558 -0.72 18.20 -2.85
C ILE A 558 -0.21 17.50 -4.09
N GLN A 559 1.11 17.33 -4.20
CA GLN A 559 1.77 16.61 -5.29
C GLN A 559 2.26 15.25 -4.80
N ARG A 560 1.37 14.24 -4.77
CA ARG A 560 1.79 12.85 -4.50
C ARG A 560 2.64 12.30 -5.64
N ILE A 561 2.25 12.62 -6.86
CA ILE A 561 3.02 12.41 -8.07
C ILE A 561 3.50 13.77 -8.58
N PRO A 562 4.75 13.90 -9.04
CA PRO A 562 5.24 15.15 -9.58
C PRO A 562 4.32 15.69 -10.68
N LEU A 563 4.14 17.01 -10.77
CA LEU A 563 3.30 17.73 -11.73
C LEU A 563 1.79 17.61 -11.54
N TYR A 564 1.30 16.62 -10.81
CA TYR A 564 -0.14 16.38 -10.64
C TYR A 564 -0.57 16.79 -9.23
N THR A 565 -1.45 17.78 -9.17
CA THR A 565 -2.04 18.24 -7.90
C THR A 565 -3.42 17.64 -7.73
N GLU A 566 -3.75 17.27 -6.52
CA GLU A 566 -5.16 17.05 -6.17
C GLU A 566 -5.92 18.37 -6.24
N GLY A 567 -7.19 18.31 -6.59
CA GLY A 567 -8.05 19.49 -6.58
C GLY A 567 -7.98 20.20 -5.22
N GLY A 568 -8.14 21.52 -5.21
CA GLY A 568 -8.10 22.35 -3.99
C GLY A 568 -9.09 21.91 -2.91
N ILE A 569 -9.58 22.85 -2.08
CA ILE A 569 -10.57 22.55 -1.04
C ILE A 569 -11.76 21.81 -1.62
N GLY A 570 -12.08 20.66 -1.05
CA GLY A 570 -13.22 19.84 -1.42
C GLY A 570 -14.22 19.72 -0.28
N ALA A 571 -15.51 19.68 -0.61
CA ALA A 571 -16.58 19.38 0.34
C ALA A 571 -17.55 18.41 -0.32
N THR A 572 -17.86 17.32 0.34
CA THR A 572 -18.78 16.28 -0.15
C THR A 572 -19.83 16.00 0.89
N VAL A 573 -21.06 15.85 0.48
CA VAL A 573 -22.19 15.48 1.33
C VAL A 573 -22.89 14.26 0.76
N GLY A 574 -23.50 13.48 1.60
CA GLY A 574 -24.15 12.27 1.13
C GLY A 574 -24.99 11.56 2.18
N ILE A 575 -25.48 10.42 1.76
CA ILE A 575 -26.31 9.52 2.56
C ILE A 575 -25.64 8.15 2.69
N CYS A 576 -25.87 7.49 3.80
CA CYS A 576 -25.49 6.11 4.01
C CYS A 576 -26.72 5.31 4.45
N LEU A 577 -26.99 4.24 3.72
CA LEU A 577 -28.05 3.27 4.02
C LEU A 577 -27.43 1.95 4.46
N ASN A 578 -27.95 1.38 5.52
CA ASN A 578 -27.50 0.12 6.08
C ASN A 578 -28.72 -0.74 6.45
N LEU A 579 -29.10 -1.66 5.53
CA LEU A 579 -30.36 -2.41 5.55
C LEU A 579 -30.12 -3.90 5.85
#